data_75260b3aa88132845a0c9b011a5035c3
#
_entry.id   75260b3aa88132845a0c9b011a5035c3
#
_cell.length_a   1.000
_cell.length_b   1.000
_cell.length_c   1.000
_cell.angle_alpha   90.00
_cell.angle_beta   90.00
_cell.angle_gamma   90.00
#
_symmetry.space_group_name_H-M   'P 1'
#
loop_
_entity.id
_entity.type
_entity.pdbx_description
1 polymer ?
#
loop_
_entity_poly.entity_id
_entity_poly.type
_entity_poly.pdbx_seq_one_letter_code
_entity_poly.pdbx_strand_id
1 'polypeptide(L)'
;MLWWTKQFKKTCPTNKLDNTSKSLIDNHTWNTGGIEWKIRTNPVEFYKAERGNITGKICTGGDGCNDTVKRTTTWTGYVALPYMTDYAYASSESICETNMDAKDSEGKYVCMNNNWIFKPNTVYWTLSPYALGNASSHVWNVSYVSNLYVSDAAKGYAIFPAIYLKNN
;
A
#
# COMPACT_ATOMS: atom_id res chain seq x y z
N MET A 1 15.09 2.34 11.48
CA MET A 1 13.76 1.81 11.86
C MET A 1 12.74 2.85 11.42
N LEU A 2 11.93 2.50 10.46
CA LEU A 2 10.97 3.43 9.85
C LEU A 2 10.00 3.95 10.93
N TRP A 3 9.79 5.27 10.99
CA TRP A 3 8.85 5.95 11.87
C TRP A 3 7.46 5.29 11.86
N TRP A 4 7.07 4.76 10.73
CA TRP A 4 5.87 4.01 10.42
C TRP A 4 5.65 2.79 11.33
N THR A 5 6.68 1.98 11.52
CA THR A 5 6.56 0.79 12.37
C THR A 5 6.32 1.12 13.83
N LYS A 6 6.76 2.31 14.29
CA LYS A 6 6.50 2.80 15.64
C LYS A 6 5.05 3.24 15.82
N GLN A 7 4.46 3.94 14.83
CA GLN A 7 3.08 4.40 14.91
C GLN A 7 2.09 3.24 14.76
N PHE A 8 2.35 2.32 13.84
CA PHE A 8 1.50 1.16 13.65
C PHE A 8 1.45 0.27 14.89
N LYS A 9 2.57 0.02 15.56
CA LYS A 9 2.60 -0.68 16.84
C LYS A 9 1.77 -0.01 17.93
N LYS A 10 1.64 1.32 17.86
CA LYS A 10 0.87 2.09 18.85
C LYS A 10 -0.64 2.09 18.56
N THR A 11 -1.03 2.04 17.30
CA THR A 11 -2.42 2.19 16.85
C THR A 11 -3.15 0.87 16.58
N CYS A 12 -2.40 -0.21 16.31
CA CYS A 12 -2.98 -1.54 16.11
C CYS A 12 -2.31 -2.56 17.05
N PRO A 13 -2.62 -2.51 18.35
CA PRO A 13 -1.98 -3.38 19.32
C PRO A 13 -2.46 -4.82 19.12
N THR A 14 -1.56 -5.69 18.73
CA THR A 14 -1.81 -7.14 18.59
C THR A 14 -2.22 -7.80 19.89
N ASN A 15 -2.02 -7.13 21.04
CA ASN A 15 -2.50 -7.58 22.35
C ASN A 15 -4.05 -7.51 22.51
N LYS A 16 -4.75 -6.83 21.58
CA LYS A 16 -6.21 -6.79 21.52
C LYS A 16 -6.85 -8.03 20.88
N LEU A 17 -6.05 -8.81 20.14
CA LEU A 17 -6.53 -10.08 19.59
C LEU A 17 -6.55 -11.15 20.69
N ASP A 18 -7.66 -11.87 20.81
CA ASP A 18 -7.74 -13.03 21.69
C ASP A 18 -6.87 -14.19 21.19
N ASN A 19 -6.62 -15.19 22.02
CA ASN A 19 -5.73 -16.28 21.69
C ASN A 19 -6.26 -17.16 20.55
N THR A 20 -7.57 -17.29 20.41
CA THR A 20 -8.21 -18.05 19.33
C THR A 20 -7.94 -17.35 18.00
N SER A 21 -8.21 -16.04 17.91
CA SER A 21 -7.91 -15.24 16.71
C SER A 21 -6.42 -15.29 16.33
N LYS A 22 -5.53 -15.17 17.31
CA LYS A 22 -4.08 -15.28 17.08
C LYS A 22 -3.67 -16.65 16.55
N SER A 23 -4.36 -17.71 16.96
CA SER A 23 -4.04 -19.06 16.48
C SER A 23 -4.32 -19.24 15.00
N LEU A 24 -5.24 -18.48 14.41
CA LEU A 24 -5.65 -18.53 13.01
C LEU A 24 -4.84 -17.57 12.11
N ILE A 25 -4.18 -16.57 12.71
CA ILE A 25 -3.46 -15.53 11.97
C ILE A 25 -1.98 -15.91 11.88
N ASP A 26 -1.40 -15.77 10.69
CA ASP A 26 0.03 -15.95 10.47
C ASP A 26 0.83 -14.78 11.04
N ASN A 27 1.99 -15.08 11.64
CA ASN A 27 3.00 -14.08 11.97
C ASN A 27 3.85 -13.81 10.73
N HIS A 28 3.29 -13.04 9.82
CA HIS A 28 3.79 -12.86 8.47
C HIS A 28 4.92 -11.84 8.38
N THR A 29 5.84 -12.04 7.44
CA THR A 29 6.87 -11.07 7.08
C THR A 29 6.43 -10.27 5.86
N TRP A 30 6.11 -9.01 6.09
CA TRP A 30 5.62 -8.07 5.10
C TRP A 30 6.79 -7.31 4.48
N ASN A 31 6.86 -7.24 3.17
CA ASN A 31 7.79 -6.34 2.51
C ASN A 31 7.29 -4.89 2.64
N THR A 32 8.22 -3.99 2.89
CA THR A 32 7.94 -2.54 3.00
C THR A 32 8.79 -1.77 1.99
N GLY A 33 8.96 -2.33 0.80
CA GLY A 33 9.68 -1.71 -0.31
C GLY A 33 8.94 -0.47 -0.83
N GLY A 34 9.68 0.59 -1.06
CA GLY A 34 9.09 1.85 -1.51
C GLY A 34 8.71 1.84 -2.99
N ILE A 35 7.74 2.65 -3.35
CA ILE A 35 7.19 2.78 -4.70
C ILE A 35 7.36 4.21 -5.20
N GLU A 36 7.89 4.34 -6.39
CA GLU A 36 8.10 5.63 -7.03
C GLU A 36 6.83 6.12 -7.78
N TRP A 37 6.66 7.43 -7.88
CA TRP A 37 5.45 8.05 -8.45
C TRP A 37 5.20 7.68 -9.91
N LYS A 38 6.23 7.50 -10.70
CA LYS A 38 6.10 7.27 -12.15
C LYS A 38 5.46 5.93 -12.51
N ILE A 39 5.55 4.94 -11.63
CA ILE A 39 4.89 3.65 -11.84
C ILE A 39 3.51 3.58 -11.22
N ARG A 40 3.02 4.69 -10.66
CA ARG A 40 1.77 4.73 -9.87
C ARG A 40 0.53 4.20 -10.58
N THR A 41 0.53 4.21 -11.90
CA THR A 41 -0.61 3.72 -12.67
C THR A 41 -0.53 2.24 -12.99
N ASN A 42 0.66 1.62 -12.88
CA ASN A 42 0.88 0.22 -13.27
C ASN A 42 0.85 -0.71 -12.04
N PRO A 43 -0.26 -1.40 -11.76
CA PRO A 43 -0.38 -2.25 -10.60
C PRO A 43 0.56 -3.46 -10.63
N VAL A 44 0.93 -3.96 -11.81
CA VAL A 44 1.86 -5.10 -11.94
C VAL A 44 3.26 -4.73 -11.44
N GLU A 45 3.78 -3.56 -11.84
CA GLU A 45 5.07 -3.07 -11.36
C GLU A 45 5.02 -2.70 -9.87
N PHE A 46 3.91 -2.13 -9.44
CA PHE A 46 3.66 -1.85 -8.04
C PHE A 46 3.70 -3.14 -7.21
N TYR A 47 2.97 -4.17 -7.64
CA TYR A 47 2.93 -5.47 -6.96
C TYR A 47 4.32 -6.08 -6.80
N LYS A 48 5.12 -6.11 -7.87
CA LYS A 48 6.50 -6.63 -7.82
C LYS A 48 7.35 -5.88 -6.78
N ALA A 49 7.22 -4.56 -6.71
CA ALA A 49 7.95 -3.75 -5.75
C ALA A 49 7.48 -3.97 -4.30
N GLU A 50 6.17 -4.00 -4.09
CA GLU A 50 5.55 -4.19 -2.77
C GLU A 50 5.84 -5.56 -2.19
N ARG A 51 5.85 -6.60 -3.01
CA ARG A 51 6.06 -8.00 -2.57
C ARG A 51 7.53 -8.41 -2.53
N GLY A 52 8.46 -7.48 -2.78
CA GLY A 52 9.90 -7.77 -2.72
C GLY A 52 10.45 -8.58 -3.91
N ASN A 53 9.67 -8.72 -4.99
CA ASN A 53 10.11 -9.41 -6.20
C ASN A 53 11.08 -8.57 -7.05
N ILE A 54 11.20 -7.29 -6.73
CA ILE A 54 12.19 -6.37 -7.29
C ILE A 54 12.98 -5.76 -6.14
N THR A 55 14.29 -6.01 -6.12
CA THR A 55 15.20 -5.46 -5.09
C THR A 55 15.96 -4.23 -5.58
N GLY A 56 16.00 -4.01 -6.89
CA GLY A 56 16.68 -2.90 -7.54
C GLY A 56 15.77 -1.72 -7.89
N LYS A 57 16.29 -0.80 -8.66
CA LYS A 57 15.53 0.33 -9.22
C LYS A 57 14.50 -0.17 -10.22
N ILE A 58 13.26 0.33 -10.12
CA ILE A 58 12.19 0.02 -11.09
C ILE A 58 12.35 0.88 -12.34
N CYS A 59 12.89 2.08 -12.19
CA CYS A 59 13.13 2.99 -13.31
C CYS A 59 14.54 3.57 -13.23
N THR A 60 15.22 3.59 -14.35
CA THR A 60 16.64 3.93 -14.48
C THR A 60 16.85 5.27 -15.17
N GLY A 61 16.28 6.33 -14.64
CA GLY A 61 16.55 7.67 -15.22
C GLY A 61 15.90 7.90 -16.60
N GLY A 62 15.84 9.12 -17.00
CA GLY A 62 14.98 9.59 -18.09
C GLY A 62 13.62 9.96 -17.51
N ASP A 63 13.08 11.07 -17.95
CA ASP A 63 11.77 11.60 -17.53
C ASP A 63 11.56 11.80 -16.03
N GLY A 64 12.64 11.99 -15.25
CA GLY A 64 12.55 12.33 -13.82
C GLY A 64 12.16 11.17 -12.91
N CYS A 65 12.29 9.92 -13.32
CA CYS A 65 12.22 8.79 -12.41
C CYS A 65 13.52 8.67 -11.63
N ASN A 66 13.44 8.88 -10.32
CA ASN A 66 14.60 8.85 -9.44
C ASN A 66 14.36 7.85 -8.30
N ASP A 67 14.20 6.59 -8.66
CA ASP A 67 14.01 5.52 -7.70
C ASP A 67 15.33 5.24 -6.96
N THR A 68 15.41 5.67 -5.72
CA THR A 68 16.58 5.52 -4.85
C THR A 68 16.41 4.46 -3.77
N VAL A 69 15.27 3.77 -3.72
CA VAL A 69 14.90 2.90 -2.62
C VAL A 69 15.49 1.51 -2.74
N LYS A 70 16.08 1.04 -1.65
CA LYS A 70 16.39 -0.37 -1.46
C LYS A 70 15.14 -1.10 -0.96
N ARG A 71 14.60 -2.03 -1.77
CA ARG A 71 13.39 -2.80 -1.46
C ARG A 71 13.66 -4.06 -0.62
N THR A 72 14.63 -3.97 0.29
CA THR A 72 15.01 -5.07 1.19
C THR A 72 14.44 -4.91 2.60
N THR A 73 13.65 -3.86 2.83
CA THR A 73 13.06 -3.62 4.14
C THR A 73 11.83 -4.49 4.36
N THR A 74 11.74 -5.09 5.52
CA THR A 74 10.62 -5.94 5.93
C THR A 74 10.13 -5.58 7.31
N TRP A 75 8.91 -5.97 7.61
CA TRP A 75 8.33 -5.94 8.95
C TRP A 75 7.61 -7.26 9.22
N THR A 76 7.77 -7.82 10.41
CA THR A 76 7.13 -9.06 10.80
C THR A 76 6.09 -8.82 11.89
N GLY A 77 4.89 -9.34 11.70
CA GLY A 77 3.79 -9.19 12.65
C GLY A 77 2.51 -9.86 12.18
N TYR A 78 1.49 -9.86 13.04
CA TYR A 78 0.19 -10.50 12.79
C TYR A 78 -0.75 -9.65 11.94
N VAL A 79 -0.60 -8.31 12.00
CA VAL A 79 -1.51 -7.36 11.36
C VAL A 79 -0.70 -6.29 10.66
N ALA A 80 -1.04 -5.99 9.42
CA ALA A 80 -0.46 -4.90 8.66
C ALA A 80 -1.55 -3.98 8.08
N LEU A 81 -1.19 -3.12 7.16
CA LEU A 81 -2.12 -2.40 6.28
C LEU A 81 -2.18 -3.12 4.93
N PRO A 82 -3.26 -2.93 4.16
CA PRO A 82 -3.29 -3.36 2.77
C PRO A 82 -2.16 -2.69 1.99
N TYR A 83 -1.64 -3.35 1.01
CA TYR A 83 -0.79 -2.72 0.01
C TYR A 83 -1.63 -1.85 -0.94
N MET A 84 -0.98 -0.93 -1.65
CA MET A 84 -1.67 -0.13 -2.66
C MET A 84 -2.27 -1.01 -3.78
N THR A 85 -1.59 -2.09 -4.15
CA THR A 85 -2.09 -3.02 -5.18
C THR A 85 -3.30 -3.82 -4.71
N ASP A 86 -3.48 -4.05 -3.42
CA ASP A 86 -4.69 -4.68 -2.90
C ASP A 86 -5.93 -3.83 -3.23
N TYR A 87 -5.80 -2.49 -3.23
CA TYR A 87 -6.86 -1.60 -3.69
C TYR A 87 -7.17 -1.79 -5.19
N ALA A 88 -6.15 -1.89 -6.04
CA ALA A 88 -6.35 -2.09 -7.47
C ALA A 88 -7.10 -3.41 -7.76
N TYR A 89 -6.64 -4.50 -7.17
CA TYR A 89 -7.23 -5.84 -7.37
C TYR A 89 -8.54 -6.07 -6.61
N ALA A 90 -8.92 -5.17 -5.72
CA ALA A 90 -10.22 -5.21 -5.03
C ALA A 90 -11.37 -4.65 -5.87
N SER A 91 -11.08 -3.99 -6.98
CA SER A 91 -12.09 -3.51 -7.94
C SER A 91 -12.53 -4.64 -8.88
N SER A 92 -13.81 -4.66 -9.22
CA SER A 92 -14.32 -5.55 -10.28
C SER A 92 -14.04 -5.05 -11.70
N GLU A 93 -13.50 -3.85 -11.84
CA GLU A 93 -13.19 -3.24 -13.12
C GLU A 93 -11.85 -3.77 -13.65
N SER A 94 -11.87 -4.56 -14.72
CA SER A 94 -10.67 -5.21 -15.28
C SER A 94 -9.56 -4.25 -15.70
N ILE A 95 -9.89 -3.03 -16.07
CA ILE A 95 -8.91 -1.98 -16.38
C ILE A 95 -8.00 -1.67 -15.17
N CYS A 96 -8.47 -1.88 -13.95
CA CYS A 96 -7.72 -1.61 -12.73
C CYS A 96 -6.56 -2.59 -12.50
N GLU A 97 -6.59 -3.74 -13.17
CA GLU A 97 -5.46 -4.68 -13.18
C GLU A 97 -4.27 -4.18 -14.03
N THR A 98 -4.49 -3.19 -14.86
CA THR A 98 -3.47 -2.60 -15.74
C THR A 98 -3.22 -1.12 -15.52
N ASN A 99 -4.21 -0.39 -15.01
CA ASN A 99 -4.13 1.03 -14.75
C ASN A 99 -4.97 1.43 -13.52
N MET A 100 -4.33 1.63 -12.38
CA MET A 100 -5.00 2.04 -11.14
C MET A 100 -5.59 3.46 -11.19
N ASP A 101 -5.14 4.30 -12.11
CA ASP A 101 -5.61 5.68 -12.31
C ASP A 101 -6.63 5.80 -13.45
N ALA A 102 -7.18 4.68 -13.93
CA ALA A 102 -8.15 4.67 -15.00
C ALA A 102 -9.36 5.55 -14.68
N LYS A 103 -9.80 6.30 -15.68
CA LYS A 103 -10.96 7.20 -15.60
C LYS A 103 -11.98 6.86 -16.68
N ASP A 104 -13.23 7.10 -16.36
CA ASP A 104 -14.32 7.05 -17.34
C ASP A 104 -14.36 8.30 -18.23
N SER A 105 -15.36 8.37 -19.11
CA SER A 105 -15.57 9.51 -20.00
C SER A 105 -15.90 10.82 -19.30
N GLU A 106 -16.33 10.76 -18.04
CA GLU A 106 -16.62 11.91 -17.18
C GLU A 106 -15.42 12.33 -16.32
N GLY A 107 -14.30 11.62 -16.45
CA GLY A 107 -13.08 11.88 -15.68
C GLY A 107 -13.09 11.32 -14.25
N LYS A 108 -14.06 10.47 -13.91
CA LYS A 108 -14.15 9.81 -12.61
C LYS A 108 -13.26 8.57 -12.56
N TYR A 109 -12.63 8.33 -11.43
CA TYR A 109 -11.77 7.16 -11.23
C TYR A 109 -12.59 5.88 -11.12
N VAL A 110 -12.43 4.98 -12.08
CA VAL A 110 -13.24 3.75 -12.17
C VAL A 110 -12.84 2.70 -11.14
N CYS A 111 -11.60 2.70 -10.67
CA CYS A 111 -11.15 1.72 -9.67
C CYS A 111 -11.77 1.90 -8.28
N MET A 112 -12.50 2.99 -8.05
CA MET A 112 -13.35 3.17 -6.88
C MET A 112 -14.67 2.41 -7.00
N ASN A 113 -15.11 2.12 -8.22
CA ASN A 113 -16.38 1.46 -8.46
C ASN A 113 -16.27 -0.04 -8.09
N ASN A 114 -17.32 -0.55 -7.44
CA ASN A 114 -17.40 -1.97 -7.07
C ASN A 114 -16.14 -2.50 -6.37
N ASN A 115 -15.47 -1.63 -5.61
CA ASN A 115 -14.23 -1.95 -4.90
C ASN A 115 -14.54 -2.28 -3.45
N TRP A 116 -14.26 -3.51 -3.03
CA TRP A 116 -14.66 -4.01 -1.71
C TRP A 116 -13.83 -3.43 -0.55
N ILE A 117 -12.62 -2.89 -0.80
CA ILE A 117 -11.83 -2.19 0.23
C ILE A 117 -12.04 -0.67 0.20
N PHE A 118 -12.59 -0.11 -0.88
CA PHE A 118 -12.78 1.33 -0.98
C PHE A 118 -13.91 1.83 -0.07
N LYS A 119 -13.63 2.91 0.66
CA LYS A 119 -14.61 3.59 1.53
C LYS A 119 -14.84 5.02 1.03
N PRO A 120 -16.04 5.37 0.57
CA PRO A 120 -16.37 6.74 0.21
C PRO A 120 -16.09 7.72 1.36
N ASN A 121 -15.68 8.93 1.02
CA ASN A 121 -15.38 10.02 1.96
C ASN A 121 -14.28 9.68 3.01
N THR A 122 -13.44 8.70 2.73
CA THR A 122 -12.38 8.27 3.63
C THR A 122 -11.04 8.29 2.91
N VAL A 123 -10.02 8.82 3.56
CA VAL A 123 -8.62 8.61 3.17
C VAL A 123 -8.02 7.59 4.11
N TYR A 124 -7.37 6.56 3.57
CA TYR A 124 -6.74 5.55 4.40
C TYR A 124 -5.32 5.22 3.94
N TRP A 125 -4.51 4.85 4.92
CA TRP A 125 -3.13 4.46 4.70
C TRP A 125 -2.99 3.09 4.06
N THR A 126 -1.96 2.94 3.24
CA THR A 126 -1.48 1.65 2.75
C THR A 126 -0.15 1.27 3.42
N LEU A 127 0.29 0.05 3.20
CA LEU A 127 1.60 -0.43 3.65
C LEU A 127 2.75 0.05 2.74
N SER A 128 2.45 0.67 1.63
CA SER A 128 3.39 1.03 0.56
C SER A 128 4.06 2.39 0.82
N PRO A 129 5.34 2.44 1.22
CA PRO A 129 6.08 3.69 1.36
C PRO A 129 6.29 4.36 0.00
N TYR A 130 6.44 5.68 0.01
CA TYR A 130 6.84 6.43 -1.17
C TYR A 130 8.36 6.44 -1.32
N ALA A 131 8.83 6.19 -2.54
CA ALA A 131 10.24 6.00 -2.87
C ALA A 131 10.90 7.21 -3.53
N LEU A 132 10.75 8.40 -2.99
CA LEU A 132 11.50 9.55 -3.48
C LEU A 132 12.58 9.96 -2.45
N GLY A 133 13.80 10.23 -2.91
CA GLY A 133 15.02 10.34 -2.12
C GLY A 133 14.97 11.21 -0.86
N ASN A 134 14.13 12.25 -0.80
CA ASN A 134 13.96 13.12 0.36
C ASN A 134 12.62 12.91 1.10
N ALA A 135 11.81 11.96 0.67
CA ALA A 135 10.45 11.76 1.16
C ALA A 135 10.34 10.55 2.11
N SER A 136 11.31 10.36 2.99
CA SER A 136 11.34 9.24 3.95
C SER A 136 10.14 9.20 4.93
N SER A 137 9.37 10.29 5.00
CA SER A 137 8.14 10.40 5.80
C SER A 137 6.86 10.17 5.02
N HIS A 138 6.92 9.93 3.70
CA HIS A 138 5.74 9.84 2.86
C HIS A 138 5.32 8.40 2.61
N VAL A 139 4.01 8.21 2.56
CA VAL A 139 3.35 6.91 2.36
C VAL A 139 2.23 7.07 1.35
N TRP A 140 2.03 6.05 0.54
CA TRP A 140 0.88 5.96 -0.35
C TRP A 140 -0.41 5.79 0.46
N ASN A 141 -1.45 6.46 0.00
CA ASN A 141 -2.79 6.34 0.56
C ASN A 141 -3.83 6.28 -0.56
N VAL A 142 -4.97 5.71 -0.25
CA VAL A 142 -6.16 5.76 -1.10
C VAL A 142 -7.04 6.90 -0.63
N SER A 143 -7.38 7.80 -1.56
CA SER A 143 -8.19 8.97 -1.30
C SER A 143 -9.49 8.91 -2.11
N TYR A 144 -10.57 9.33 -1.50
CA TYR A 144 -11.86 9.45 -2.19
C TYR A 144 -11.90 10.56 -3.26
N VAL A 145 -10.92 11.46 -3.24
CA VAL A 145 -10.83 12.58 -4.19
C VAL A 145 -9.90 12.29 -5.35
N SER A 146 -8.79 11.61 -5.08
CA SER A 146 -7.67 11.50 -6.03
C SER A 146 -7.24 10.06 -6.30
N ASN A 147 -8.03 9.07 -5.85
CA ASN A 147 -7.73 7.65 -6.00
C ASN A 147 -6.40 7.27 -5.33
N LEU A 148 -5.28 7.55 -5.95
CA LEU A 148 -3.93 7.28 -5.44
C LEU A 148 -3.25 8.59 -5.06
N TYR A 149 -2.74 8.68 -3.85
CA TYR A 149 -2.04 9.85 -3.38
C TYR A 149 -0.89 9.51 -2.44
N VAL A 150 -0.01 10.47 -2.25
CA VAL A 150 1.13 10.38 -1.33
C VAL A 150 1.02 11.47 -0.29
N SER A 151 1.12 11.10 0.96
CA SER A 151 1.02 12.05 2.07
C SER A 151 2.08 11.79 3.13
N ASP A 152 2.39 12.84 3.91
CA ASP A 152 3.21 12.70 5.10
C ASP A 152 2.52 11.74 6.10
N ALA A 153 3.24 10.75 6.57
CA ALA A 153 2.77 9.72 7.49
C ALA A 153 2.30 10.27 8.84
N ALA A 154 2.61 11.53 9.15
CA ALA A 154 2.10 12.22 10.36
C ALA A 154 0.61 12.59 10.28
N LYS A 155 -0.01 12.53 9.09
CA LYS A 155 -1.44 12.83 8.94
C LYS A 155 -2.32 11.75 9.58
N GLY A 156 -3.44 12.16 10.17
CA GLY A 156 -4.40 11.29 10.82
C GLY A 156 -5.42 10.70 9.86
N TYR A 157 -5.02 9.74 9.02
CA TYR A 157 -5.92 9.03 8.11
C TYR A 157 -6.40 7.72 8.72
N ALA A 158 -7.45 7.14 8.14
CA ALA A 158 -8.01 5.88 8.58
C ALA A 158 -7.03 4.70 8.37
N ILE A 159 -7.20 3.66 9.17
CA ILE A 159 -6.42 2.43 9.14
C ILE A 159 -7.38 1.27 8.89
N PHE A 160 -7.13 0.50 7.84
CA PHE A 160 -7.79 -0.78 7.59
C PHE A 160 -6.78 -1.90 7.84
N PRO A 161 -7.04 -2.79 8.81
CA PRO A 161 -6.12 -3.88 9.09
C PRO A 161 -6.18 -4.94 7.99
N ALA A 162 -5.02 -5.48 7.63
CA ALA A 162 -4.84 -6.65 6.80
C ALA A 162 -4.14 -7.77 7.59
N ILE A 163 -4.55 -9.00 7.37
CA ILE A 163 -3.99 -10.20 8.00
C ILE A 163 -3.76 -11.28 6.95
N TYR A 164 -2.79 -12.16 7.22
CA TYR A 164 -2.72 -13.45 6.55
C TYR A 164 -3.26 -14.54 7.46
N LEU A 165 -4.06 -15.44 6.90
CA LEU A 165 -4.49 -16.64 7.61
C LEU A 165 -3.44 -17.74 7.45
N LYS A 166 -3.25 -18.53 8.49
CA LYS A 166 -2.42 -19.72 8.39
C LYS A 166 -3.04 -20.70 7.38
N ASN A 167 -2.22 -21.22 6.51
CA ASN A 167 -2.63 -22.39 5.71
C ASN A 167 -2.63 -23.60 6.63
N ASN A 168 -3.78 -24.22 6.80
CA ASN A 168 -3.92 -25.50 7.48
C ASN A 168 -3.50 -26.63 6.54
#